data_24f846333d62b1616fe451485d05bec8
#
_entry.id   24f846333d62b1616fe451485d05bec8
#
_cell.length_a   1.000
_cell.length_b   1.000
_cell.length_c   1.000
_cell.angle_alpha   90.00
_cell.angle_beta   90.00
_cell.angle_gamma   90.00
#
_symmetry.space_group_name_H-M   'P 1'
#
loop_
_entity.id
_entity.type
_entity.pdbx_description
1 polymer ?
#
loop_
_entity_poly.entity_id
_entity_poly.type
_entity_poly.pdbx_seq_one_letter_code
_entity_poly.pdbx_strand_id
1 'polypeptide(L)'
;DLNEKKEILLQKKILIKEMAKASIRLQKITWPILKKNKKQCLQTKSYSYGVLYASIYDLPSEDKEIFHDLYNSSIEKVYFDKYKTDNFPIVLSVVENSPAHESGLKNNDIVLKINGYDTNNFRKKLTTLYKTKSNITITVLRKEQVKTLNLIGIKACAYNVQPFPSGYPNAFADGNKVFITMAAIKLAKTDDEIAFLIGHEIAHNIKHFKTFNTNEANSLAINYLDMPKVREFRDLFIWTNEQKEIEADIEGVKLAFNAGYSLKNVNDYWRRLSVFNPELIEKSQHIYKGNAFRAALINKTLKELKLNKDAQR
;
A
#
# COMPACT_ATOMS: atom_id res chain seq x y z
N ASP A 1 35.86 -4.57 8.85
CA ASP A 1 35.88 -3.13 9.06
C ASP A 1 35.37 -2.32 7.90
N LEU A 2 36.28 -1.82 7.00
CA LEU A 2 35.88 -0.98 5.87
C LEU A 2 34.93 -1.69 4.88
N ASN A 3 35.14 -2.98 4.66
CA ASN A 3 34.32 -3.77 3.75
C ASN A 3 32.92 -4.05 4.31
N GLU A 4 32.80 -4.26 5.62
CA GLU A 4 31.52 -4.49 6.28
C GLU A 4 30.60 -3.28 6.18
N LYS A 5 31.09 -2.07 6.47
CA LYS A 5 30.29 -0.83 6.33
C LYS A 5 29.80 -0.61 4.91
N LYS A 6 30.64 -0.88 3.92
CA LYS A 6 30.25 -0.80 2.51
C LYS A 6 29.16 -1.82 2.16
N GLU A 7 29.30 -3.04 2.66
CA GLU A 7 28.32 -4.10 2.43
C GLU A 7 26.99 -3.78 3.09
N ILE A 8 26.97 -3.28 4.33
CA ILE A 8 25.76 -2.81 5.01
C ILE A 8 25.03 -1.75 4.17
N LEU A 9 25.76 -0.77 3.64
CA LEU A 9 25.17 0.27 2.78
C LEU A 9 24.55 -0.31 1.51
N LEU A 10 25.22 -1.26 0.86
CA LEU A 10 24.71 -1.93 -0.34
C LEU A 10 23.42 -2.72 -0.05
N GLN A 11 23.40 -3.46 1.05
CA GLN A 11 22.22 -4.25 1.47
C GLN A 11 21.04 -3.33 1.83
N LYS A 12 21.27 -2.22 2.53
CA LYS A 12 20.23 -1.21 2.81
C LYS A 12 19.69 -0.57 1.53
N LYS A 13 20.54 -0.25 0.55
CA LYS A 13 20.11 0.25 -0.76
C LYS A 13 19.20 -0.74 -1.48
N ILE A 14 19.55 -2.03 -1.45
CA ILE A 14 18.72 -3.10 -2.04
C ILE A 14 17.38 -3.17 -1.32
N LEU A 15 17.37 -3.19 0.01
CA LEU A 15 16.15 -3.22 0.82
C LEU A 15 15.21 -2.06 0.44
N ILE A 16 15.70 -0.82 0.44
CA ILE A 16 14.92 0.37 0.15
C ILE A 16 14.36 0.31 -1.27
N LYS A 17 15.17 -0.09 -2.27
CA LYS A 17 14.72 -0.26 -3.65
C LYS A 17 13.60 -1.30 -3.79
N GLU A 18 13.75 -2.45 -3.16
CA GLU A 18 12.75 -3.53 -3.24
C GLU A 18 11.45 -3.15 -2.50
N MET A 19 11.58 -2.47 -1.35
CA MET A 19 10.41 -1.92 -0.64
C MET A 19 9.69 -0.86 -1.48
N ALA A 20 10.42 0.01 -2.18
CA ALA A 20 9.83 1.00 -3.08
C ALA A 20 9.09 0.34 -4.25
N LYS A 21 9.68 -0.66 -4.91
CA LYS A 21 9.03 -1.41 -6.00
C LYS A 21 7.75 -2.10 -5.50
N ALA A 22 7.82 -2.74 -4.33
CA ALA A 22 6.66 -3.38 -3.72
C ALA A 22 5.56 -2.35 -3.40
N SER A 23 5.91 -1.19 -2.82
CA SER A 23 4.97 -0.11 -2.53
C SER A 23 4.27 0.41 -3.78
N ILE A 24 5.00 0.58 -4.88
CA ILE A 24 4.44 1.00 -6.16
C ILE A 24 3.44 -0.05 -6.68
N ARG A 25 3.78 -1.32 -6.63
CA ARG A 25 2.89 -2.42 -7.04
C ARG A 25 1.64 -2.46 -6.17
N LEU A 26 1.79 -2.44 -4.85
CA LEU A 26 0.67 -2.44 -3.91
C LEU A 26 -0.24 -1.24 -4.11
N GLN A 27 0.29 -0.04 -4.32
CA GLN A 27 -0.51 1.16 -4.57
C GLN A 27 -1.40 1.00 -5.81
N LYS A 28 -0.85 0.52 -6.92
CA LYS A 28 -1.58 0.31 -8.17
C LYS A 28 -2.73 -0.68 -7.99
N ILE A 29 -2.49 -1.76 -7.23
CA ILE A 29 -3.50 -2.79 -6.95
C ILE A 29 -4.54 -2.26 -5.95
N THR A 30 -4.12 -1.53 -4.94
CA THR A 30 -5.00 -1.03 -3.88
C THR A 30 -5.94 0.07 -4.36
N TRP A 31 -5.48 0.94 -5.25
CA TRP A 31 -6.24 2.11 -5.72
C TRP A 31 -7.66 1.78 -6.18
N PRO A 32 -7.90 0.85 -7.12
CA PRO A 32 -9.25 0.51 -7.56
C PRO A 32 -10.08 -0.12 -6.43
N ILE A 33 -9.46 -0.88 -5.51
CA ILE A 33 -10.15 -1.49 -4.38
C ILE A 33 -10.72 -0.39 -3.46
N LEU A 34 -9.90 0.58 -3.05
CA LEU A 34 -10.32 1.67 -2.18
C LEU A 34 -11.35 2.59 -2.84
N LYS A 35 -11.18 2.88 -4.13
CA LYS A 35 -12.08 3.73 -4.92
C LYS A 35 -13.46 3.11 -5.10
N LYS A 36 -13.52 1.85 -5.51
CA LYS A 36 -14.77 1.16 -5.84
C LYS A 36 -15.59 0.78 -4.62
N ASN A 37 -14.95 0.53 -3.50
CA ASN A 37 -15.59 0.08 -2.28
C ASN A 37 -15.84 1.20 -1.25
N LYS A 38 -15.81 2.45 -1.67
CA LYS A 38 -15.98 3.62 -0.78
C LYS A 38 -17.27 3.62 0.06
N LYS A 39 -18.30 2.89 -0.36
CA LYS A 39 -19.57 2.79 0.39
C LYS A 39 -19.43 1.93 1.64
N GLN A 40 -18.57 0.91 1.62
CA GLN A 40 -18.31 0.02 2.74
C GLN A 40 -17.48 0.69 3.85
N CYS A 41 -16.70 1.71 3.52
CA CYS A 41 -15.79 2.40 4.44
C CYS A 41 -16.43 3.66 5.02
N LEU A 42 -17.56 3.53 5.73
CA LEU A 42 -18.36 4.67 6.17
C LEU A 42 -17.61 5.65 7.08
N GLN A 43 -16.71 5.16 7.94
CA GLN A 43 -16.01 5.99 8.92
C GLN A 43 -14.63 6.49 8.47
N THR A 44 -14.15 6.03 7.31
CA THR A 44 -12.74 6.17 6.92
C THR A 44 -12.56 6.82 5.56
N LYS A 45 -13.52 7.65 5.13
CA LYS A 45 -13.45 8.31 3.84
C LYS A 45 -12.49 9.50 3.86
N SER A 46 -11.54 9.50 2.95
CA SER A 46 -10.68 10.64 2.67
C SER A 46 -10.68 10.95 1.17
N TYR A 47 -10.10 12.09 0.81
CA TYR A 47 -9.80 12.35 -0.60
C TYR A 47 -8.55 11.59 -0.99
N SER A 48 -8.57 11.00 -2.16
CA SER A 48 -7.47 10.22 -2.71
C SER A 48 -7.13 10.71 -4.11
N TYR A 49 -5.84 10.75 -4.41
CA TYR A 49 -5.32 11.35 -5.64
C TYR A 49 -4.58 10.36 -6.53
N GLY A 50 -4.31 9.16 -6.04
CA GLY A 50 -3.60 8.11 -6.80
C GLY A 50 -2.12 8.41 -6.99
N VAL A 51 -1.48 8.96 -5.97
CA VAL A 51 -0.05 9.27 -5.98
C VAL A 51 0.65 8.67 -4.76
N LEU A 52 1.85 8.19 -4.97
CA LEU A 52 2.77 7.71 -3.94
C LEU A 52 3.98 8.64 -3.90
N TYR A 53 4.30 9.10 -2.71
CA TYR A 53 5.47 9.94 -2.47
C TYR A 53 6.53 9.17 -1.68
N ALA A 54 7.79 9.51 -1.91
CA ALA A 54 8.91 9.17 -1.05
C ALA A 54 9.53 10.45 -0.47
N SER A 55 10.00 10.38 0.76
CA SER A 55 10.62 11.49 1.45
C SER A 55 11.84 11.00 2.22
N ILE A 56 12.83 11.85 2.36
CA ILE A 56 14.00 11.58 3.20
C ILE A 56 13.63 11.23 4.66
N TYR A 57 12.48 11.72 5.11
CA TYR A 57 11.97 11.44 6.45
C TYR A 57 11.32 10.05 6.59
N ASP A 58 11.25 9.28 5.49
CA ASP A 58 10.78 7.89 5.49
C ASP A 58 11.87 6.91 5.88
N LEU A 59 13.10 7.38 6.00
CA LEU A 59 14.27 6.59 6.36
C LEU A 59 14.81 7.01 7.73
N PRO A 60 15.50 6.09 8.43
CA PRO A 60 16.30 6.44 9.60
C PRO A 60 17.28 7.58 9.29
N SER A 61 17.62 8.35 10.31
CA SER A 61 18.53 9.48 10.15
C SER A 61 19.90 9.11 9.58
N GLU A 62 20.38 7.92 9.92
CA GLU A 62 21.63 7.35 9.43
C GLU A 62 21.58 6.90 7.96
N ASP A 63 20.39 6.74 7.40
CA ASP A 63 20.20 6.20 6.05
C ASP A 63 19.78 7.29 5.04
N LYS A 64 19.74 8.55 5.44
CA LYS A 64 19.33 9.67 4.58
C LYS A 64 20.18 9.82 3.33
N GLU A 65 21.47 9.53 3.41
CA GLU A 65 22.36 9.56 2.25
C GLU A 65 21.92 8.55 1.16
N ILE A 66 21.32 7.43 1.57
CA ILE A 66 20.80 6.45 0.63
C ILE A 66 19.65 7.02 -0.20
N PHE A 67 18.81 7.86 0.41
CA PHE A 67 17.72 8.53 -0.31
C PHE A 67 18.26 9.42 -1.42
N HIS A 68 19.29 10.21 -1.13
CA HIS A 68 19.95 11.06 -2.11
C HIS A 68 20.53 10.26 -3.28
N ASP A 69 21.23 9.18 -2.97
CA ASP A 69 21.81 8.29 -3.98
C ASP A 69 20.74 7.63 -4.88
N LEU A 70 19.58 7.30 -4.33
CA LEU A 70 18.54 6.61 -5.06
C LEU A 70 17.65 7.52 -5.90
N TYR A 71 17.38 8.73 -5.42
CA TYR A 71 16.31 9.58 -5.96
C TYR A 71 16.81 10.95 -6.43
N ASN A 72 17.92 11.45 -5.93
CA ASN A 72 18.43 12.79 -6.26
C ASN A 72 19.61 12.79 -7.23
N SER A 73 20.15 11.63 -7.57
CA SER A 73 21.32 11.52 -8.48
C SER A 73 21.07 12.04 -9.91
N SER A 74 19.80 12.22 -10.28
CA SER A 74 19.38 12.75 -11.59
C SER A 74 19.13 14.26 -11.59
N ILE A 75 19.28 14.93 -10.43
CA ILE A 75 19.05 16.37 -10.32
C ILE A 75 20.38 17.07 -10.51
N GLU A 76 20.45 17.94 -11.50
CA GLU A 76 21.67 18.75 -11.68
C GLU A 76 21.96 19.59 -10.44
N LYS A 77 23.20 19.62 -10.02
CA LYS A 77 23.69 20.30 -8.82
C LYS A 77 23.21 21.77 -8.71
N VAL A 78 23.07 22.46 -9.85
CA VAL A 78 22.59 23.84 -9.92
C VAL A 78 21.18 24.00 -9.35
N TYR A 79 20.28 23.03 -9.58
CA TYR A 79 18.91 23.03 -9.03
C TYR A 79 18.89 22.64 -7.58
N PHE A 80 19.75 21.72 -7.21
CA PHE A 80 19.98 21.30 -5.84
C PHE A 80 20.36 22.50 -4.97
N ASP A 81 21.36 23.26 -5.39
CA ASP A 81 21.84 24.45 -4.66
C ASP A 81 20.78 25.56 -4.62
N LYS A 82 20.05 25.78 -5.71
CA LYS A 82 19.04 26.84 -5.83
C LYS A 82 17.81 26.59 -4.97
N TYR A 83 17.32 25.35 -4.94
CA TYR A 83 16.06 25.01 -4.27
C TYR A 83 16.26 24.20 -2.98
N LYS A 84 17.50 23.88 -2.61
CA LYS A 84 17.84 22.99 -1.46
C LYS A 84 16.99 21.72 -1.50
N THR A 85 17.00 21.05 -2.67
CA THR A 85 16.07 19.98 -3.02
C THR A 85 16.29 18.66 -2.29
N ASP A 86 17.36 18.55 -1.54
CA ASP A 86 17.74 17.36 -0.75
C ASP A 86 16.68 16.91 0.26
N ASN A 87 15.85 17.82 0.72
CA ASN A 87 14.82 17.53 1.71
C ASN A 87 13.39 17.47 1.11
N PHE A 88 13.24 17.69 -0.18
CA PHE A 88 11.93 17.67 -0.82
C PHE A 88 11.45 16.25 -1.11
N PRO A 89 10.14 15.99 -0.91
CA PRO A 89 9.55 14.74 -1.33
C PRO A 89 9.59 14.57 -2.85
N ILE A 90 9.66 13.33 -3.29
CA ILE A 90 9.59 12.96 -4.70
C ILE A 90 8.33 12.15 -4.98
N VAL A 91 7.75 12.34 -6.15
CA VAL A 91 6.67 11.49 -6.66
C VAL A 91 7.26 10.17 -7.10
N LEU A 92 6.99 9.12 -6.32
CA LEU A 92 7.49 7.77 -6.59
C LEU A 92 6.65 7.05 -7.64
N SER A 93 5.33 7.23 -7.59
CA SER A 93 4.39 6.60 -8.53
C SER A 93 3.12 7.41 -8.66
N VAL A 94 2.59 7.47 -9.89
CA VAL A 94 1.28 7.99 -10.23
C VAL A 94 0.45 6.84 -10.80
N VAL A 95 -0.75 6.63 -10.25
CA VAL A 95 -1.67 5.60 -10.74
C VAL A 95 -2.35 6.10 -12.01
N GLU A 96 -2.38 5.28 -13.02
CA GLU A 96 -3.05 5.60 -14.29
C GLU A 96 -4.55 5.88 -14.08
N ASN A 97 -5.09 6.86 -14.81
CA ASN A 97 -6.49 7.29 -14.69
C ASN A 97 -6.89 7.74 -13.27
N SER A 98 -5.93 8.24 -12.50
CA SER A 98 -6.15 8.88 -11.21
C SER A 98 -6.15 10.42 -11.33
N PRO A 99 -6.68 11.15 -10.34
CA PRO A 99 -6.58 12.61 -10.31
C PRO A 99 -5.16 13.16 -10.49
N ALA A 100 -4.16 12.48 -9.93
CA ALA A 100 -2.76 12.86 -10.11
C ALA A 100 -2.31 12.67 -11.57
N HIS A 101 -2.70 11.56 -12.21
CA HIS A 101 -2.41 11.32 -13.62
C HIS A 101 -3.08 12.37 -14.53
N GLU A 102 -4.36 12.64 -14.31
CA GLU A 102 -5.14 13.62 -15.07
C GLU A 102 -4.63 15.05 -14.91
N SER A 103 -4.06 15.39 -13.74
CA SER A 103 -3.41 16.70 -13.52
C SER A 103 -2.07 16.84 -14.23
N GLY A 104 -1.54 15.77 -14.81
CA GLY A 104 -0.22 15.75 -15.44
C GLY A 104 0.95 15.59 -14.46
N LEU A 105 0.69 15.16 -13.22
CA LEU A 105 1.75 14.77 -12.28
C LEU A 105 2.48 13.53 -12.82
N LYS A 106 3.79 13.48 -12.65
CA LYS A 106 4.64 12.40 -13.18
C LYS A 106 5.55 11.83 -12.11
N ASN A 107 5.95 10.58 -12.31
CA ASN A 107 7.01 9.97 -11.52
C ASN A 107 8.28 10.82 -11.60
N ASN A 108 9.01 10.89 -10.51
CA ASN A 108 10.23 11.69 -10.33
C ASN A 108 10.02 13.22 -10.29
N ASP A 109 8.79 13.71 -10.25
CA ASP A 109 8.54 15.11 -9.91
C ASP A 109 8.96 15.38 -8.46
N ILE A 110 9.72 16.45 -8.24
CA ILE A 110 10.11 16.90 -6.89
C ILE A 110 9.04 17.85 -6.38
N VAL A 111 8.48 17.59 -5.22
CA VAL A 111 7.39 18.37 -4.66
C VAL A 111 7.92 19.53 -3.85
N LEU A 112 7.89 20.73 -4.42
CA LEU A 112 8.37 21.96 -3.78
C LEU A 112 7.35 22.52 -2.79
N LYS A 113 6.07 22.59 -3.18
CA LYS A 113 4.98 23.17 -2.37
C LYS A 113 3.67 22.38 -2.51
N ILE A 114 2.86 22.43 -1.45
CA ILE A 114 1.46 21.99 -1.49
C ILE A 114 0.59 23.14 -0.99
N ASN A 115 -0.40 23.55 -1.79
CA ASN A 115 -1.25 24.71 -1.51
C ASN A 115 -0.44 25.99 -1.15
N GLY A 116 0.69 26.20 -1.83
CA GLY A 116 1.60 27.33 -1.59
C GLY A 116 2.52 27.19 -0.38
N TYR A 117 2.32 26.18 0.48
CA TYR A 117 3.15 25.92 1.65
C TYR A 117 4.33 25.00 1.33
N ASP A 118 5.46 25.26 1.96
CA ASP A 118 6.63 24.41 1.86
C ASP A 118 6.36 22.98 2.37
N THR A 119 7.13 22.04 1.86
CA THR A 119 6.94 20.61 2.17
C THR A 119 7.60 20.16 3.48
N ASN A 120 8.07 21.08 4.32
CA ASN A 120 8.45 20.76 5.70
C ASN A 120 7.27 20.13 6.44
N ASN A 121 7.50 19.04 7.17
CA ASN A 121 6.44 18.22 7.78
C ASN A 121 5.41 17.70 6.76
N PHE A 122 5.89 17.35 5.57
CA PHE A 122 5.11 16.94 4.41
C PHE A 122 4.00 15.95 4.75
N ARG A 123 4.29 14.90 5.52
CA ARG A 123 3.33 13.85 5.85
C ARG A 123 2.15 14.36 6.67
N LYS A 124 2.42 15.13 7.72
CA LYS A 124 1.37 15.73 8.55
C LYS A 124 0.47 16.66 7.73
N LYS A 125 1.08 17.45 6.84
CA LYS A 125 0.33 18.34 5.92
C LYS A 125 -0.54 17.53 4.95
N LEU A 126 -0.01 16.50 4.33
CA LEU A 126 -0.76 15.62 3.43
C LEU A 126 -1.94 14.97 4.16
N THR A 127 -1.72 14.45 5.37
CA THR A 127 -2.78 13.83 6.17
C THR A 127 -3.95 14.77 6.36
N THR A 128 -3.67 16.00 6.77
CA THR A 128 -4.70 17.02 6.99
C THR A 128 -5.42 17.38 5.69
N LEU A 129 -4.67 17.58 4.61
CA LEU A 129 -5.24 17.96 3.32
C LEU A 129 -6.12 16.86 2.73
N TYR A 130 -5.69 15.61 2.81
CA TYR A 130 -6.45 14.47 2.27
C TYR A 130 -7.76 14.23 3.03
N LYS A 131 -7.84 14.62 4.30
CA LYS A 131 -9.09 14.57 5.06
C LYS A 131 -10.05 15.71 4.69
N THR A 132 -9.53 16.89 4.44
CA THR A 132 -10.32 18.14 4.42
C THR A 132 -10.53 18.75 3.05
N LYS A 133 -9.64 18.54 2.10
CA LYS A 133 -9.63 19.22 0.81
C LYS A 133 -9.81 18.26 -0.35
N SER A 134 -10.79 18.55 -1.20
CA SER A 134 -10.96 17.87 -2.49
C SER A 134 -9.99 18.40 -3.55
N ASN A 135 -9.67 19.68 -3.50
CA ASN A 135 -8.73 20.35 -4.40
C ASN A 135 -7.44 20.68 -3.69
N ILE A 136 -6.32 20.27 -4.25
CA ILE A 136 -4.99 20.68 -3.82
C ILE A 136 -4.18 21.15 -5.01
N THR A 137 -3.33 22.15 -4.79
CA THR A 137 -2.32 22.57 -5.74
C THR A 137 -0.97 22.00 -5.33
N ILE A 138 -0.25 21.40 -6.28
CA ILE A 138 1.11 20.91 -6.06
C ILE A 138 2.04 21.64 -7.00
N THR A 139 3.06 22.30 -6.43
CA THR A 139 4.15 22.89 -7.20
C THR A 139 5.30 21.91 -7.22
N VAL A 140 5.73 21.52 -8.40
CA VAL A 140 6.78 20.53 -8.62
C VAL A 140 7.91 21.11 -9.47
N LEU A 141 9.11 20.59 -9.24
CA LEU A 141 10.25 20.74 -10.13
C LEU A 141 10.35 19.48 -10.99
N ARG A 142 10.24 19.66 -12.31
CA ARG A 142 10.38 18.59 -13.29
C ARG A 142 11.46 18.99 -14.30
N LYS A 143 12.56 18.22 -14.32
CA LYS A 143 13.75 18.64 -15.05
C LYS A 143 14.08 20.07 -14.59
N GLU A 144 14.21 21.02 -15.39
CA GLU A 144 14.57 22.39 -15.02
C GLU A 144 13.36 23.34 -14.87
N GLN A 145 12.12 22.81 -14.95
CA GLN A 145 10.91 23.61 -14.98
C GLN A 145 10.08 23.44 -13.70
N VAL A 146 9.73 24.59 -13.12
CA VAL A 146 8.72 24.64 -12.05
C VAL A 146 7.31 24.63 -12.65
N LYS A 147 6.48 23.71 -12.19
CA LYS A 147 5.09 23.57 -12.65
C LYS A 147 4.15 23.54 -11.45
N THR A 148 3.02 24.20 -11.57
CA THR A 148 1.94 24.11 -10.57
C THR A 148 0.77 23.33 -11.19
N LEU A 149 0.36 22.28 -10.52
CA LEU A 149 -0.66 21.33 -10.96
C LEU A 149 -1.82 21.35 -9.98
N ASN A 150 -3.06 21.27 -10.48
CA ASN A 150 -4.26 21.17 -9.67
C ASN A 150 -4.76 19.73 -9.66
N LEU A 151 -4.90 19.17 -8.49
CA LEU A 151 -5.37 17.81 -8.27
C LEU A 151 -6.76 17.84 -7.64
N ILE A 152 -7.74 17.25 -8.31
CA ILE A 152 -9.11 17.12 -7.82
C ILE A 152 -9.30 15.71 -7.27
N GLY A 153 -9.19 15.58 -5.96
CA GLY A 153 -9.27 14.29 -5.28
C GLY A 153 -10.66 13.68 -5.31
N ILE A 154 -10.71 12.37 -5.32
CA ILE A 154 -11.95 11.59 -5.24
C ILE A 154 -12.10 10.96 -3.86
N LYS A 155 -13.35 10.79 -3.41
CA LYS A 155 -13.64 10.05 -2.16
C LYS A 155 -13.32 8.56 -2.33
N ALA A 156 -12.54 8.03 -1.40
CA ALA A 156 -12.15 6.61 -1.33
C ALA A 156 -12.08 6.16 0.13
N CYS A 157 -11.89 4.86 0.33
CA CYS A 157 -11.49 4.34 1.65
C CYS A 157 -10.11 4.89 2.03
N ALA A 158 -9.88 5.14 3.31
CA ALA A 158 -8.65 5.77 3.81
C ALA A 158 -7.66 4.75 4.41
N TYR A 159 -7.67 3.52 3.92
CA TYR A 159 -6.72 2.50 4.36
C TYR A 159 -5.39 2.62 3.63
N ASN A 160 -4.30 2.52 4.37
CA ASN A 160 -2.96 2.48 3.82
C ASN A 160 -2.50 1.03 3.66
N VAL A 161 -1.98 0.66 2.50
CA VAL A 161 -1.43 -0.68 2.22
C VAL A 161 0.05 -0.56 1.93
N GLN A 162 0.86 -1.23 2.71
CA GLN A 162 2.32 -1.14 2.61
C GLN A 162 3.01 -2.49 2.68
N PRO A 163 4.18 -2.64 2.04
CA PRO A 163 4.98 -3.85 2.17
C PRO A 163 5.60 -3.94 3.57
N PHE A 164 5.85 -5.17 3.99
CA PHE A 164 6.52 -5.47 5.25
C PHE A 164 7.72 -6.39 5.02
N PRO A 165 8.94 -6.06 5.50
CA PRO A 165 10.12 -6.87 5.29
C PRO A 165 10.08 -8.12 6.18
N SER A 166 9.61 -9.22 5.62
CA SER A 166 9.58 -10.54 6.25
C SER A 166 9.82 -11.63 5.23
N GLY A 167 10.57 -12.65 5.61
CA GLY A 167 10.80 -13.86 4.83
C GLY A 167 9.64 -14.87 4.92
N TYR A 168 8.63 -14.64 5.76
CA TYR A 168 7.47 -15.51 5.89
C TYR A 168 6.25 -14.92 5.14
N PRO A 169 5.60 -15.69 4.22
CA PRO A 169 4.45 -15.20 3.49
C PRO A 169 3.26 -14.97 4.42
N ASN A 170 2.87 -13.71 4.63
CA ASN A 170 1.74 -13.32 5.45
C ASN A 170 1.19 -11.95 5.04
N ALA A 171 -0.02 -11.64 5.50
CA ALA A 171 -0.63 -10.32 5.46
C ALA A 171 -1.37 -10.09 6.78
N PHE A 172 -1.56 -8.82 7.17
CA PHE A 172 -2.27 -8.48 8.40
C PHE A 172 -2.77 -7.04 8.38
N ALA A 173 -3.79 -6.78 9.17
CA ALA A 173 -4.46 -5.50 9.36
C ALA A 173 -4.35 -5.05 10.81
N ASP A 174 -4.24 -3.74 11.06
CA ASP A 174 -4.17 -3.14 12.40
C ASP A 174 -5.34 -2.19 12.71
N GLY A 175 -6.36 -2.17 11.85
CA GLY A 175 -7.49 -1.24 11.94
C GLY A 175 -7.33 0.01 11.09
N ASN A 176 -6.11 0.39 10.75
CA ASN A 176 -5.78 1.58 9.95
C ASN A 176 -5.00 1.25 8.68
N LYS A 177 -4.11 0.31 8.78
CA LYS A 177 -3.17 -0.09 7.73
C LYS A 177 -3.37 -1.55 7.39
N VAL A 178 -2.85 -1.91 6.25
CA VAL A 178 -2.67 -3.28 5.79
C VAL A 178 -1.20 -3.47 5.46
N PHE A 179 -0.64 -4.55 5.95
CA PHE A 179 0.73 -4.93 5.69
C PHE A 179 0.76 -6.24 4.90
N ILE A 180 1.50 -6.25 3.81
CA ILE A 180 1.74 -7.46 3.00
C ILE A 180 3.23 -7.77 3.07
N THR A 181 3.60 -8.94 3.54
CA THR A 181 5.02 -9.29 3.66
C THR A 181 5.70 -9.39 2.31
N MET A 182 6.99 -9.07 2.25
CA MET A 182 7.77 -9.19 1.03
C MET A 182 7.76 -10.63 0.49
N ALA A 183 7.74 -11.62 1.39
CA ALA A 183 7.61 -13.01 0.99
C ALA A 183 6.24 -13.32 0.35
N ALA A 184 5.12 -12.76 0.88
CA ALA A 184 3.81 -12.90 0.26
C ALA A 184 3.74 -12.22 -1.12
N ILE A 185 4.31 -11.01 -1.26
CA ILE A 185 4.39 -10.29 -2.54
C ILE A 185 5.19 -11.08 -3.58
N LYS A 186 6.29 -11.72 -3.17
CA LYS A 186 7.12 -12.56 -4.05
C LYS A 186 6.45 -13.89 -4.39
N LEU A 187 5.71 -14.48 -3.45
CA LEU A 187 4.96 -15.72 -3.66
C LEU A 187 3.80 -15.51 -4.64
N ALA A 188 3.12 -14.37 -4.57
CA ALA A 188 2.05 -14.00 -5.47
C ALA A 188 2.58 -13.74 -6.89
N LYS A 189 2.02 -14.44 -7.89
CA LYS A 189 2.43 -14.33 -9.29
C LYS A 189 1.58 -13.36 -10.10
N THR A 190 0.38 -13.07 -9.62
CA THR A 190 -0.56 -12.19 -10.30
C THR A 190 -1.03 -11.06 -9.37
N ASP A 191 -1.52 -9.97 -9.97
CA ASP A 191 -2.13 -8.89 -9.21
C ASP A 191 -3.49 -9.27 -8.63
N ASP A 192 -4.19 -10.24 -9.22
CA ASP A 192 -5.42 -10.83 -8.66
C ASP A 192 -5.17 -11.49 -7.30
N GLU A 193 -4.07 -12.21 -7.15
CA GLU A 193 -3.69 -12.85 -5.89
C GLU A 193 -3.40 -11.80 -4.80
N ILE A 194 -2.66 -10.75 -5.14
CA ILE A 194 -2.38 -9.64 -4.22
C ILE A 194 -3.66 -8.85 -3.92
N ALA A 195 -4.52 -8.62 -4.91
CA ALA A 195 -5.79 -7.92 -4.72
C ALA A 195 -6.70 -8.66 -3.74
N PHE A 196 -6.72 -10.00 -3.80
CA PHE A 196 -7.44 -10.81 -2.82
C PHE A 196 -6.86 -10.65 -1.40
N LEU A 197 -5.53 -10.75 -1.23
CA LEU A 197 -4.88 -10.55 0.08
C LEU A 197 -5.19 -9.16 0.65
N ILE A 198 -5.09 -8.12 -0.17
CA ILE A 198 -5.43 -6.75 0.23
C ILE A 198 -6.91 -6.66 0.61
N GLY A 199 -7.80 -7.24 -0.19
CA GLY A 199 -9.24 -7.27 0.08
C GLY A 199 -9.58 -7.95 1.40
N HIS A 200 -8.93 -9.08 1.70
CA HIS A 200 -9.07 -9.83 2.94
C HIS A 200 -8.68 -8.96 4.16
N GLU A 201 -7.52 -8.31 4.12
CA GLU A 201 -7.06 -7.45 5.20
C GLU A 201 -7.90 -6.17 5.35
N ILE A 202 -8.35 -5.59 4.25
CA ILE A 202 -9.30 -4.47 4.29
C ILE A 202 -10.63 -4.90 4.89
N ALA A 203 -11.11 -6.13 4.63
CA ALA A 203 -12.31 -6.67 5.24
C ALA A 203 -12.18 -6.76 6.77
N HIS A 204 -11.01 -7.19 7.28
CA HIS A 204 -10.72 -7.11 8.71
C HIS A 204 -10.85 -5.69 9.24
N ASN A 205 -10.21 -4.71 8.60
CA ASN A 205 -10.28 -3.31 9.00
C ASN A 205 -11.71 -2.76 9.02
N ILE A 206 -12.55 -3.15 8.07
CA ILE A 206 -13.95 -2.69 7.98
C ILE A 206 -14.85 -3.35 9.02
N LYS A 207 -14.71 -4.67 9.21
CA LYS A 207 -15.68 -5.50 9.94
C LYS A 207 -15.28 -5.75 11.40
N HIS A 208 -13.99 -5.90 11.66
CA HIS A 208 -13.51 -6.49 12.91
C HIS A 208 -12.81 -5.51 13.84
N PHE A 209 -12.43 -4.32 13.36
CA PHE A 209 -11.87 -3.27 14.19
C PHE A 209 -12.93 -2.23 14.57
N LYS A 210 -13.06 -1.96 15.88
CA LYS A 210 -14.07 -1.02 16.43
C LYS A 210 -13.62 0.45 16.41
N THR A 211 -12.33 0.70 16.47
CA THR A 211 -11.76 2.06 16.52
C THR A 211 -10.79 2.24 15.37
N PHE A 212 -11.01 3.31 14.63
CA PHE A 212 -10.13 3.72 13.57
C PHE A 212 -9.40 5.00 13.98
N ASN A 213 -8.12 4.91 14.17
CA ASN A 213 -7.28 6.06 14.48
C ASN A 213 -6.79 6.71 13.18
N THR A 214 -7.49 7.76 12.75
CA THR A 214 -7.28 8.42 11.44
C THR A 214 -6.01 9.28 11.36
N ASN A 215 -5.05 9.11 12.26
CA ASN A 215 -3.94 10.05 12.37
C ASN A 215 -2.88 9.97 11.27
N GLU A 216 -2.98 8.99 10.37
CA GLU A 216 -2.00 8.85 9.28
C GLU A 216 -2.69 8.81 7.93
N ALA A 217 -2.36 9.77 7.07
CA ALA A 217 -2.80 9.76 5.68
C ALA A 217 -2.07 8.70 4.88
N ASN A 218 -2.70 8.32 3.79
CA ASN A 218 -2.19 7.50 2.69
C ASN A 218 -0.92 8.05 2.03
N SER A 219 0.07 8.42 2.79
CA SER A 219 1.42 8.59 2.31
C SER A 219 2.12 7.28 2.61
N LEU A 220 2.24 6.44 1.61
CA LEU A 220 3.08 5.27 1.67
C LEU A 220 4.51 5.77 1.85
N ALA A 221 4.90 5.83 3.10
CA ALA A 221 6.29 5.89 3.43
C ALA A 221 6.91 4.55 3.10
N ILE A 222 8.05 4.56 2.45
CA ILE A 222 9.00 3.46 2.55
C ILE A 222 9.57 3.53 3.97
N ASN A 223 8.71 3.45 4.96
CA ASN A 223 9.11 3.61 6.34
C ASN A 223 9.13 2.25 7.00
N TYR A 224 10.25 1.57 6.87
CA TYR A 224 10.51 0.35 7.61
C TYR A 224 10.67 0.59 9.13
N LEU A 225 10.68 1.85 9.59
CA LEU A 225 10.66 2.21 11.02
C LEU A 225 9.26 2.22 11.62
N ASP A 226 8.22 2.49 10.82
CA ASP A 226 6.82 2.39 11.26
C ASP A 226 6.32 0.94 11.28
N MET A 227 7.24 0.00 11.25
CA MET A 227 6.91 -1.42 11.32
C MET A 227 6.46 -1.76 12.72
N PRO A 228 5.31 -2.45 12.87
CA PRO A 228 4.92 -2.98 14.18
C PRO A 228 6.05 -3.85 14.72
N LYS A 229 6.42 -3.65 15.97
CA LYS A 229 7.39 -4.52 16.63
C LYS A 229 6.85 -5.95 16.68
N VAL A 230 7.72 -6.94 16.65
CA VAL A 230 7.34 -8.37 16.69
C VAL A 230 6.33 -8.68 17.82
N ARG A 231 6.38 -7.95 18.91
CA ARG A 231 5.44 -8.07 20.04
C ARG A 231 4.03 -7.58 19.66
N GLU A 232 3.91 -6.51 18.88
CA GLU A 232 2.64 -5.97 18.40
C GLU A 232 1.99 -6.89 17.37
N PHE A 233 2.78 -7.65 16.60
CA PHE A 233 2.26 -8.70 15.72
C PHE A 233 1.55 -9.81 16.47
N ARG A 234 2.14 -10.27 17.57
CA ARG A 234 1.51 -11.32 18.38
C ARG A 234 0.15 -10.87 18.89
N ASP A 235 0.01 -9.59 19.25
CA ASP A 235 -1.22 -9.03 19.76
C ASP A 235 -2.30 -8.89 18.66
N LEU A 236 -1.89 -8.70 17.39
CA LEU A 236 -2.81 -8.69 16.25
C LEU A 236 -3.45 -10.07 15.99
N PHE A 237 -2.73 -11.16 16.20
CA PHE A 237 -3.27 -12.52 16.07
C PHE A 237 -4.30 -12.89 17.16
N ILE A 238 -4.31 -12.21 18.30
CA ILE A 238 -5.27 -12.46 19.39
C ILE A 238 -6.67 -11.95 19.05
N TRP A 239 -6.80 -11.02 18.09
CA TRP A 239 -8.06 -10.36 17.75
C TRP A 239 -8.90 -11.09 16.70
N THR A 240 -8.36 -12.08 16.05
CA THR A 240 -9.08 -12.86 15.04
C THR A 240 -9.52 -14.23 15.57
N ASN A 241 -10.50 -14.81 14.92
CA ASN A 241 -10.96 -16.17 15.13
C ASN A 241 -11.40 -16.76 13.79
N GLU A 242 -11.68 -18.06 13.77
CA GLU A 242 -12.07 -18.78 12.57
C GLU A 242 -13.24 -18.13 11.81
N GLN A 243 -14.27 -17.67 12.52
CA GLN A 243 -15.44 -17.04 11.91
C GLN A 243 -15.05 -15.71 11.21
N LYS A 244 -14.23 -14.90 11.85
CA LYS A 244 -13.74 -13.63 11.26
C LYS A 244 -12.88 -13.87 10.03
N GLU A 245 -12.06 -14.93 10.03
CA GLU A 245 -11.26 -15.30 8.87
C GLU A 245 -12.12 -15.73 7.68
N ILE A 246 -13.18 -16.52 7.93
CA ILE A 246 -14.16 -16.90 6.91
C ILE A 246 -14.87 -15.67 6.34
N GLU A 247 -15.30 -14.76 7.21
CA GLU A 247 -15.92 -13.50 6.79
C GLU A 247 -14.97 -12.64 5.97
N ALA A 248 -13.70 -12.55 6.38
CA ALA A 248 -12.69 -11.80 5.65
C ALA A 248 -12.36 -12.42 4.28
N ASP A 249 -12.36 -13.74 4.15
CA ASP A 249 -12.21 -14.42 2.85
C ASP A 249 -13.38 -14.06 1.90
N ILE A 250 -14.62 -14.13 2.39
CA ILE A 250 -15.81 -13.82 1.59
C ILE A 250 -15.83 -12.33 1.19
N GLU A 251 -15.64 -11.43 2.14
CA GLU A 251 -15.66 -9.98 1.88
C GLU A 251 -14.44 -9.55 1.06
N GLY A 252 -13.29 -10.15 1.27
CA GLY A 252 -12.08 -9.88 0.49
C GLY A 252 -12.27 -10.20 -1.00
N VAL A 253 -12.91 -11.35 -1.31
CA VAL A 253 -13.31 -11.70 -2.68
C VAL A 253 -14.24 -10.63 -3.26
N LYS A 254 -15.26 -10.21 -2.51
CA LYS A 254 -16.23 -9.18 -2.96
C LYS A 254 -15.52 -7.85 -3.24
N LEU A 255 -14.67 -7.39 -2.34
CA LEU A 255 -13.94 -6.12 -2.47
C LEU A 255 -13.03 -6.11 -3.70
N ALA A 256 -12.28 -7.19 -3.93
CA ALA A 256 -11.41 -7.31 -5.09
C ALA A 256 -12.20 -7.47 -6.39
N PHE A 257 -13.27 -8.27 -6.40
CA PHE A 257 -14.14 -8.44 -7.57
C PHE A 257 -14.84 -7.14 -7.98
N ASN A 258 -15.36 -6.37 -7.01
CA ASN A 258 -15.97 -5.05 -7.25
C ASN A 258 -14.98 -4.06 -7.84
N ALA A 259 -13.70 -4.21 -7.52
CA ALA A 259 -12.62 -3.39 -8.07
C ALA A 259 -12.23 -3.77 -9.51
N GLY A 260 -12.78 -4.87 -10.04
CA GLY A 260 -12.56 -5.33 -11.40
C GLY A 260 -11.52 -6.44 -11.53
N TYR A 261 -11.02 -6.98 -10.42
CA TYR A 261 -10.12 -8.15 -10.45
C TYR A 261 -10.89 -9.41 -10.81
N SER A 262 -10.32 -10.22 -11.71
CA SER A 262 -10.99 -11.44 -12.21
C SER A 262 -10.99 -12.57 -11.18
N LEU A 263 -9.96 -12.61 -10.35
CA LEU A 263 -9.68 -13.62 -9.31
C LEU A 263 -9.69 -15.06 -9.85
N LYS A 264 -9.55 -15.24 -11.16
CA LYS A 264 -9.71 -16.55 -11.83
C LYS A 264 -8.77 -17.61 -11.26
N ASN A 265 -7.51 -17.23 -10.99
CA ASN A 265 -6.47 -18.14 -10.55
C ASN A 265 -5.96 -17.80 -9.13
N VAL A 266 -6.77 -17.09 -8.35
CA VAL A 266 -6.37 -16.62 -7.00
C VAL A 266 -5.96 -17.78 -6.08
N ASN A 267 -6.54 -18.96 -6.26
CA ASN A 267 -6.23 -20.14 -5.45
C ASN A 267 -4.85 -20.74 -5.73
N ASP A 268 -4.17 -20.33 -6.79
CA ASP A 268 -2.78 -20.76 -7.03
C ASP A 268 -1.81 -20.21 -5.98
N TYR A 269 -2.18 -19.08 -5.35
CA TYR A 269 -1.46 -18.58 -4.20
C TYR A 269 -1.46 -19.59 -3.04
N TRP A 270 -2.63 -20.13 -2.68
CA TRP A 270 -2.77 -21.13 -1.60
C TRP A 270 -2.03 -22.42 -1.91
N ARG A 271 -2.08 -22.87 -3.17
CA ARG A 271 -1.36 -24.06 -3.62
C ARG A 271 0.16 -23.90 -3.45
N ARG A 272 0.70 -22.72 -3.79
CA ARG A 272 2.12 -22.43 -3.57
C ARG A 272 2.46 -22.26 -2.10
N LEU A 273 1.59 -21.63 -1.32
CA LEU A 273 1.78 -21.47 0.12
C LEU A 273 1.84 -22.84 0.83
N SER A 274 1.06 -23.80 0.38
CA SER A 274 1.02 -25.17 0.94
C SER A 274 2.34 -25.94 0.75
N VAL A 275 3.20 -25.53 -0.18
CA VAL A 275 4.55 -26.12 -0.34
C VAL A 275 5.43 -25.78 0.87
N PHE A 276 5.25 -24.60 1.47
CA PHE A 276 6.01 -24.17 2.65
C PHE A 276 5.42 -24.68 3.96
N ASN A 277 4.14 -25.02 3.96
CA ASN A 277 3.47 -25.54 5.14
C ASN A 277 2.37 -26.56 4.74
N PRO A 278 2.78 -27.82 4.42
CA PRO A 278 1.86 -28.83 3.92
C PRO A 278 0.79 -29.25 4.93
N GLU A 279 1.00 -29.04 6.23
CA GLU A 279 -0.01 -29.31 7.26
C GLU A 279 -1.28 -28.46 7.10
N LEU A 280 -1.14 -27.27 6.50
CA LEU A 280 -2.27 -26.36 6.23
C LEU A 280 -3.15 -26.80 5.05
N ILE A 281 -2.80 -27.86 4.31
CA ILE A 281 -3.61 -28.30 3.17
C ILE A 281 -5.01 -28.71 3.64
N GLU A 282 -5.08 -29.59 4.62
CA GLU A 282 -6.33 -30.20 5.10
C GLU A 282 -6.71 -29.73 6.50
N LYS A 283 -5.73 -29.51 7.36
CA LYS A 283 -5.97 -29.24 8.77
C LYS A 283 -6.19 -27.75 9.03
N SER A 284 -7.18 -27.45 9.84
CA SER A 284 -7.32 -26.14 10.46
C SER A 284 -6.27 -25.97 11.55
N GLN A 285 -5.61 -24.82 11.59
CA GLN A 285 -4.71 -24.45 12.67
C GLN A 285 -5.27 -23.22 13.40
N HIS A 286 -5.48 -23.34 14.70
CA HIS A 286 -5.96 -22.27 15.58
C HIS A 286 -7.17 -21.52 15.00
N ILE A 287 -6.90 -20.45 14.26
CA ILE A 287 -7.90 -19.51 13.72
C ILE A 287 -8.15 -19.70 12.22
N TYR A 288 -7.30 -20.46 11.52
CA TYR A 288 -7.40 -20.62 10.06
C TYR A 288 -7.96 -22.00 9.69
N LYS A 289 -8.91 -22.01 8.78
CA LYS A 289 -9.26 -23.23 8.04
C LYS A 289 -8.12 -23.67 7.12
N GLY A 290 -8.08 -24.95 6.80
CA GLY A 290 -7.11 -25.47 5.84
C GLY A 290 -7.19 -24.76 4.48
N ASN A 291 -6.07 -24.72 3.78
CA ASN A 291 -5.97 -24.02 2.49
C ASN A 291 -6.96 -24.56 1.45
N ALA A 292 -7.26 -25.86 1.47
CA ALA A 292 -8.26 -26.47 0.58
C ALA A 292 -9.67 -25.92 0.84
N PHE A 293 -10.06 -25.76 2.12
CA PHE A 293 -11.34 -25.17 2.49
C PHE A 293 -11.42 -23.70 2.03
N ARG A 294 -10.39 -22.91 2.29
CA ARG A 294 -10.33 -21.50 1.88
C ARG A 294 -10.45 -21.36 0.35
N ALA A 295 -9.74 -22.19 -0.41
CA ALA A 295 -9.82 -22.22 -1.86
C ALA A 295 -11.23 -22.58 -2.37
N ALA A 296 -11.90 -23.54 -1.75
CA ALA A 296 -13.27 -23.91 -2.09
C ALA A 296 -14.28 -22.79 -1.79
N LEU A 297 -14.13 -22.12 -0.64
CA LEU A 297 -14.95 -20.97 -0.24
C LEU A 297 -14.80 -19.79 -1.22
N ILE A 298 -13.58 -19.46 -1.60
CA ILE A 298 -13.28 -18.41 -2.59
C ILE A 298 -13.96 -18.73 -3.92
N ASN A 299 -13.84 -19.98 -4.41
CA ASN A 299 -14.47 -20.40 -5.67
C ASN A 299 -16.00 -20.30 -5.62
N LYS A 300 -16.62 -20.72 -4.50
CA LYS A 300 -18.05 -20.60 -4.28
C LYS A 300 -18.50 -19.15 -4.34
N THR A 301 -17.84 -18.28 -3.57
CA THR A 301 -18.16 -16.84 -3.53
C THR A 301 -18.01 -16.19 -4.91
N LEU A 302 -16.95 -16.51 -5.64
CA LEU A 302 -16.75 -16.00 -7.00
C LEU A 302 -17.85 -16.45 -7.98
N LYS A 303 -18.28 -17.71 -7.89
CA LYS A 303 -19.37 -18.23 -8.72
C LYS A 303 -20.67 -17.47 -8.46
N GLU A 304 -21.01 -17.25 -7.21
CA GLU A 304 -22.20 -16.50 -6.80
C GLU A 304 -22.15 -15.05 -7.30
N LEU A 305 -21.00 -14.37 -7.18
CA LEU A 305 -20.83 -13.00 -7.67
C LEU A 305 -20.97 -12.88 -9.18
N LYS A 306 -20.46 -13.84 -9.94
CA LYS A 306 -20.58 -13.86 -11.42
C LYS A 306 -22.04 -14.07 -11.84
N LEU A 307 -22.74 -15.03 -11.23
CA LEU A 307 -24.15 -15.26 -11.50
C LEU A 307 -25.02 -14.02 -11.21
N ASN A 308 -24.78 -13.34 -10.09
CA ASN A 308 -25.50 -12.12 -9.74
C ASN A 308 -25.22 -10.97 -10.72
N LYS A 309 -23.99 -10.85 -11.21
CA LYS A 309 -23.64 -9.83 -12.21
C LYS A 309 -24.28 -10.08 -13.57
N ASP A 310 -24.39 -11.34 -13.96
CA ASP A 310 -25.01 -11.71 -15.25
C ASP A 310 -26.55 -11.55 -15.18
N ALA A 311 -27.16 -11.79 -14.02
CA ALA A 311 -28.59 -11.54 -13.80
C ALA A 311 -29.00 -10.05 -13.77
N GLN A 312 -28.05 -9.14 -13.59
CA GLN A 312 -28.28 -7.69 -13.59
C GLN A 312 -28.03 -7.02 -14.96
N ARG A 313 -27.58 -7.79 -15.94
CA ARG A 313 -27.42 -7.35 -17.36
C ARG A 313 -28.61 -7.71 -18.19
#